data_d7ec3b3e70ecbee875154804d509b1fe
#
_entry.id   d7ec3b3e70ecbee875154804d509b1fe
#
_cell.length_a   1.000
_cell.length_b   1.000
_cell.length_c   1.000
_cell.angle_alpha   90.00
_cell.angle_beta   90.00
_cell.angle_gamma   90.00
#
_symmetry.space_group_name_H-M   'P 1'
#
loop_
_entity.id
_entity.type
_entity.pdbx_description
1 polymer ?
#
loop_
_entity_poly.entity_id
_entity_poly.type
_entity_poly.pdbx_seq_one_letter_code
_entity_poly.pdbx_strand_id
1 'polypeptide(L)'
;MQAIVAYLKFLSTGVPPGEKLPGLGAGSMPELARPASPENGRPIFMRVCAGCHGTEGLGVRRSLPTVDLGYIMPPIAGPDSFNDGAGMARLINFANFVHFNMPHGADYLNPQLTPEEAWDVAAYVLPQPRPHRAGLEKDFPDLLNKPVDAPYGPYADGFGEKQHKYGPFGPIRAAIKKLKSAASRKQ
;
A
#
# COMPACT_ATOMS: atom_id res chain seq x y z
N MET A 1 -23.66 10.96 13.76
CA MET A 1 -23.46 10.97 12.29
C MET A 1 -23.54 12.37 11.67
N GLN A 2 -24.54 13.22 12.01
CA GLN A 2 -24.67 14.59 11.48
C GLN A 2 -23.44 15.48 11.73
N ALA A 3 -22.81 15.40 12.89
CA ALA A 3 -21.59 16.17 13.21
C ALA A 3 -20.40 15.82 12.30
N ILE A 4 -20.22 14.54 11.97
CA ILE A 4 -19.16 14.09 11.05
C ILE A 4 -19.41 14.64 9.65
N VAL A 5 -20.65 14.58 9.17
CA VAL A 5 -21.02 15.12 7.86
C VAL A 5 -20.80 16.64 7.81
N ALA A 6 -21.17 17.36 8.87
CA ALA A 6 -20.94 18.81 8.96
C ALA A 6 -19.44 19.14 8.94
N TYR A 7 -18.62 18.37 9.67
CA TYR A 7 -17.16 18.53 9.68
C TYR A 7 -16.52 18.26 8.30
N LEU A 8 -16.93 17.19 7.63
CA LEU A 8 -16.44 16.90 6.26
C LEU A 8 -16.84 18.00 5.25
N LYS A 9 -18.07 18.54 5.37
CA LYS A 9 -18.50 19.68 4.56
C LYS A 9 -17.68 20.93 4.84
N PHE A 10 -17.37 21.19 6.11
CA PHE A 10 -16.49 22.30 6.51
C PHE A 10 -15.09 22.15 5.91
N LEU A 11 -14.49 20.96 6.00
CA LEU A 11 -13.16 20.68 5.42
C LEU A 11 -13.11 20.82 3.89
N SER A 12 -14.23 20.59 3.20
CA SER A 12 -14.34 20.73 1.75
C SER A 12 -14.81 22.10 1.27
N THR A 13 -14.95 23.08 2.18
CA THR A 13 -15.38 24.43 1.82
C THR A 13 -14.40 25.06 0.82
N GLY A 14 -14.91 25.54 -0.30
CA GLY A 14 -14.11 26.15 -1.38
C GLY A 14 -13.52 25.16 -2.39
N VAL A 15 -13.75 23.86 -2.23
CA VAL A 15 -13.32 22.84 -3.20
C VAL A 15 -14.53 22.41 -4.04
N PRO A 16 -14.53 22.63 -5.37
CA PRO A 16 -15.59 22.15 -6.24
C PRO A 16 -15.73 20.63 -6.19
N PRO A 17 -16.95 20.06 -6.27
CA PRO A 17 -17.15 18.63 -6.33
C PRO A 17 -16.39 17.98 -7.48
N GLY A 18 -15.61 16.92 -7.17
CA GLY A 18 -14.82 16.19 -8.16
C GLY A 18 -13.45 16.78 -8.48
N GLU A 19 -13.10 17.95 -7.94
CA GLU A 19 -11.77 18.50 -8.07
C GLU A 19 -10.78 17.76 -7.18
N LYS A 20 -9.62 17.42 -7.76
CA LYS A 20 -8.48 16.86 -7.02
C LYS A 20 -7.53 17.98 -6.65
N LEU A 21 -7.39 18.25 -5.37
CA LEU A 21 -6.38 19.20 -4.90
C LEU A 21 -4.98 18.59 -5.01
N PRO A 22 -3.98 19.34 -5.49
CA PRO A 22 -2.60 18.89 -5.49
C PRO A 22 -2.13 18.54 -4.06
N GLY A 23 -1.42 17.42 -3.91
CA GLY A 23 -0.86 17.00 -2.63
C GLY A 23 -1.86 16.40 -1.64
N LEU A 24 -3.13 16.21 -2.00
CA LEU A 24 -4.09 15.50 -1.16
C LEU A 24 -4.02 13.98 -1.38
N GLY A 25 -3.91 13.26 -0.26
CA GLY A 25 -3.85 11.80 -0.23
C GLY A 25 -2.46 11.24 -0.58
N ALA A 26 -2.39 9.93 -0.75
CA ALA A 26 -1.22 9.30 -1.31
C ALA A 26 -1.14 9.65 -2.80
N GLY A 27 -0.07 10.30 -3.22
CA GLY A 27 0.22 10.55 -4.63
C GLY A 27 0.25 9.24 -5.43
N SER A 28 0.38 9.33 -6.73
CA SER A 28 0.52 8.15 -7.60
C SER A 28 1.79 8.29 -8.43
N MET A 29 2.67 7.29 -8.31
CA MET A 29 3.87 7.15 -9.13
C MET A 29 3.58 6.34 -10.38
N PRO A 30 4.42 6.48 -11.45
CA PRO A 30 4.46 5.51 -12.53
C PRO A 30 4.73 4.10 -12.01
N GLU A 31 4.02 3.11 -12.57
CA GLU A 31 4.28 1.70 -12.25
C GLU A 31 5.55 1.24 -12.97
N LEU A 32 6.29 0.33 -12.34
CA LEU A 32 7.49 -0.26 -12.95
C LEU A 32 7.13 -1.18 -14.13
N ALA A 33 7.94 -1.14 -15.17
CA ALA A 33 7.84 -2.10 -16.28
C ALA A 33 8.41 -3.49 -15.92
N ARG A 34 9.18 -3.59 -14.83
CA ARG A 34 9.73 -4.80 -14.24
C ARG A 34 9.01 -5.17 -12.92
N PRO A 35 9.17 -6.39 -12.42
CA PRO A 35 8.80 -6.69 -11.04
C PRO A 35 9.61 -5.82 -10.06
N ALA A 36 8.98 -5.42 -8.96
CA ALA A 36 9.68 -4.83 -7.83
C ALA A 36 10.53 -5.90 -7.14
N SER A 37 11.73 -5.53 -6.68
CA SER A 37 12.75 -6.47 -6.16
C SER A 37 12.95 -6.32 -4.65
N PRO A 38 12.60 -7.35 -3.86
CA PRO A 38 12.93 -7.37 -2.43
C PRO A 38 14.45 -7.29 -2.17
N GLU A 39 15.26 -7.88 -3.06
CA GLU A 39 16.72 -7.88 -2.95
C GLU A 39 17.30 -6.46 -3.05
N ASN A 40 16.79 -5.66 -3.99
CA ASN A 40 17.15 -4.24 -4.13
C ASN A 40 16.55 -3.41 -2.98
N GLY A 41 15.36 -3.75 -2.51
CA GLY A 41 14.67 -3.04 -1.43
C GLY A 41 15.35 -3.16 -0.07
N ARG A 42 15.99 -4.30 0.22
CA ARG A 42 16.65 -4.54 1.52
C ARG A 42 17.71 -3.49 1.87
N PRO A 43 18.71 -3.18 1.04
CA PRO A 43 19.70 -2.16 1.35
C PRO A 43 19.09 -0.76 1.50
N ILE A 44 18.04 -0.45 0.74
CA ILE A 44 17.31 0.82 0.86
C ILE A 44 16.62 0.89 2.23
N PHE A 45 15.92 -0.17 2.63
CA PHE A 45 15.28 -0.27 3.95
C PHE A 45 16.28 -0.06 5.08
N MET A 46 17.42 -0.73 5.04
CA MET A 46 18.46 -0.61 6.06
C MET A 46 19.06 0.80 6.14
N ARG A 47 19.19 1.48 4.99
CA ARG A 47 19.75 2.84 4.92
C ARG A 47 18.76 3.89 5.40
N VAL A 48 17.47 3.77 5.07
CA VAL A 48 16.50 4.87 5.16
C VAL A 48 15.40 4.62 6.21
N CYS A 49 15.01 3.37 6.41
CA CYS A 49 13.83 3.02 7.22
C CYS A 49 14.18 2.45 8.59
N ALA A 50 15.24 1.63 8.65
CA ALA A 50 15.60 0.85 9.85
C ALA A 50 15.95 1.71 11.05
N GLY A 51 16.47 2.93 10.84
CA GLY A 51 16.78 3.86 11.93
C GLY A 51 15.59 4.25 12.79
N CYS A 52 14.40 4.31 12.18
CA CYS A 52 13.15 4.61 12.88
C CYS A 52 12.31 3.36 13.15
N HIS A 53 12.14 2.48 12.16
CA HIS A 53 11.26 1.32 12.29
C HIS A 53 11.92 0.06 12.86
N GLY A 54 13.24 0.11 13.15
CA GLY A 54 14.04 -1.06 13.54
C GLY A 54 14.45 -1.93 12.34
N THR A 55 15.50 -2.71 12.49
CA THR A 55 16.05 -3.57 11.42
C THR A 55 15.09 -4.64 10.94
N GLU A 56 14.13 -5.04 11.78
CA GLU A 56 13.07 -6.00 11.48
C GLU A 56 11.71 -5.34 11.23
N GLY A 57 11.65 -4.00 11.24
CA GLY A 57 10.42 -3.26 11.03
C GLY A 57 9.40 -3.34 12.18
N LEU A 58 9.82 -3.74 13.38
CA LEU A 58 8.94 -3.93 14.54
C LEU A 58 8.56 -2.63 15.25
N GLY A 59 9.08 -1.50 14.79
CA GLY A 59 8.83 -0.20 15.40
C GLY A 59 9.59 0.03 16.69
N VAL A 60 9.35 1.18 17.31
CA VAL A 60 9.93 1.56 18.61
C VAL A 60 8.83 1.88 19.59
N ARG A 61 8.71 1.09 20.64
CA ARG A 61 7.73 1.34 21.73
C ARG A 61 8.18 2.47 22.64
N ARG A 62 7.21 3.25 23.07
CA ARG A 62 7.37 4.16 24.20
C ARG A 62 6.97 3.40 25.46
N SER A 63 7.95 2.99 26.26
CA SER A 63 7.68 2.34 27.53
C SER A 63 8.04 3.25 28.71
N LEU A 64 7.12 3.41 29.66
CA LEU A 64 7.40 3.77 31.03
C LEU A 64 7.32 2.48 31.86
N PRO A 65 7.97 2.41 33.04
CA PRO A 65 8.02 1.17 33.83
C PRO A 65 6.66 0.54 34.17
N THR A 66 5.58 1.32 34.13
CA THR A 66 4.24 0.90 34.56
C THR A 66 3.14 1.14 33.52
N VAL A 67 3.46 1.77 32.39
CA VAL A 67 2.43 2.15 31.38
C VAL A 67 2.95 1.93 29.97
N ASP A 68 2.23 1.15 29.19
CA ASP A 68 2.44 1.06 27.74
C ASP A 68 1.81 2.30 27.08
N LEU A 69 2.64 3.16 26.52
CA LEU A 69 2.22 4.37 25.80
C LEU A 69 2.15 4.13 24.28
N GLY A 70 2.18 2.88 23.82
CA GLY A 70 2.17 2.52 22.42
C GLY A 70 3.52 2.73 21.73
N TYR A 71 3.47 3.15 20.47
CA TYR A 71 4.66 3.29 19.64
C TYR A 71 5.05 4.75 19.43
N ILE A 72 6.35 5.04 19.53
CA ILE A 72 6.93 6.30 19.03
C ILE A 72 7.06 6.22 17.51
N MET A 73 7.60 5.10 17.02
CA MET A 73 7.68 4.75 15.60
C MET A 73 6.85 3.49 15.36
N PRO A 74 5.81 3.54 14.52
CA PRO A 74 4.89 2.42 14.37
C PRO A 74 5.58 1.21 13.72
N PRO A 75 5.14 -0.02 14.06
CA PRO A 75 5.61 -1.22 13.39
C PRO A 75 5.06 -1.29 11.95
N ILE A 76 5.91 -1.71 11.02
CA ILE A 76 5.56 -1.96 9.63
C ILE A 76 5.68 -3.44 9.26
N ALA A 77 6.14 -4.25 10.19
CA ALA A 77 6.17 -5.70 10.19
C ALA A 77 5.90 -6.23 11.61
N GLY A 78 5.75 -7.54 11.76
CA GLY A 78 5.52 -8.20 13.05
C GLY A 78 4.06 -8.15 13.51
N PRO A 79 3.79 -8.68 14.72
CA PRO A 79 2.44 -8.97 15.21
C PRO A 79 1.58 -7.73 15.46
N ASP A 80 2.19 -6.57 15.66
CA ASP A 80 1.48 -5.32 15.96
C ASP A 80 1.37 -4.41 14.73
N SER A 81 1.80 -4.88 13.54
CA SER A 81 1.66 -4.14 12.29
C SER A 81 0.25 -4.32 11.67
N PHE A 82 0.01 -3.63 10.55
CA PHE A 82 -1.21 -3.85 9.77
C PHE A 82 -1.30 -5.29 9.25
N ASN A 83 -2.52 -5.84 9.18
CA ASN A 83 -2.75 -7.19 8.70
C ASN A 83 -2.64 -7.31 7.18
N ASP A 84 -2.54 -8.54 6.69
CA ASP A 84 -2.38 -8.88 5.27
C ASP A 84 -3.59 -8.54 4.37
N GLY A 85 -4.76 -8.28 4.95
CA GLY A 85 -5.95 -7.78 4.25
C GLY A 85 -6.08 -6.26 4.24
N ALA A 86 -5.18 -5.54 4.90
CA ALA A 86 -5.21 -4.07 4.91
C ALA A 86 -4.87 -3.48 3.54
N GLY A 87 -5.40 -2.30 3.25
CA GLY A 87 -5.05 -1.57 2.03
C GLY A 87 -3.55 -1.29 1.90
N MET A 88 -2.85 -1.11 3.02
CA MET A 88 -1.39 -0.95 3.08
C MET A 88 -0.61 -2.25 2.78
N ALA A 89 -1.24 -3.42 2.82
CA ALA A 89 -0.61 -4.67 2.40
C ALA A 89 -0.49 -4.81 0.87
N ARG A 90 -1.04 -3.85 0.12
CA ARG A 90 -0.97 -3.81 -1.34
C ARG A 90 0.23 -3.00 -1.79
N LEU A 91 0.98 -3.55 -2.76
CA LEU A 91 2.26 -2.98 -3.21
C LEU A 91 2.11 -1.55 -3.74
N ILE A 92 1.10 -1.28 -4.57
CA ILE A 92 0.86 0.05 -5.16
C ILE A 92 0.61 1.09 -4.06
N ASN A 93 -0.25 0.76 -3.09
CA ASN A 93 -0.57 1.69 -2.01
C ASN A 93 0.64 1.96 -1.12
N PHE A 94 1.36 0.89 -0.74
CA PHE A 94 2.51 1.03 0.15
C PHE A 94 3.66 1.80 -0.54
N ALA A 95 3.98 1.48 -1.78
CA ALA A 95 5.02 2.17 -2.53
C ALA A 95 4.72 3.66 -2.72
N ASN A 96 3.48 4.00 -3.10
CA ASN A 96 3.05 5.40 -3.20
C ASN A 96 3.13 6.11 -1.85
N PHE A 97 2.67 5.47 -0.76
CA PHE A 97 2.77 6.06 0.56
C PHE A 97 4.22 6.32 0.96
N VAL A 98 5.11 5.36 0.74
CA VAL A 98 6.54 5.49 1.05
C VAL A 98 7.16 6.64 0.26
N HIS A 99 6.92 6.72 -1.05
CA HIS A 99 7.50 7.76 -1.89
C HIS A 99 7.13 9.17 -1.45
N PHE A 100 5.85 9.40 -1.13
CA PHE A 100 5.35 10.74 -0.85
C PHE A 100 5.36 11.13 0.64
N ASN A 101 5.57 10.18 1.57
CA ASN A 101 5.45 10.45 3.00
C ASN A 101 6.61 9.92 3.85
N MET A 102 7.55 9.17 3.27
CA MET A 102 8.65 8.55 4.01
C MET A 102 10.01 8.80 3.31
N PRO A 103 11.10 8.92 4.08
CA PRO A 103 11.18 9.02 5.54
C PRO A 103 10.54 10.31 6.08
N HIS A 104 10.47 10.43 7.40
CA HIS A 104 9.94 11.65 8.05
C HIS A 104 10.64 12.91 7.48
N GLY A 105 9.83 13.89 7.05
CA GLY A 105 10.30 15.09 6.35
C GLY A 105 10.20 15.00 4.83
N ALA A 106 9.86 13.84 4.25
CA ALA A 106 9.41 13.77 2.86
C ALA A 106 7.97 14.29 2.74
N ASP A 107 7.67 14.92 1.64
CA ASP A 107 6.32 15.34 1.28
C ASP A 107 6.09 15.19 -0.22
N TYR A 108 4.87 15.50 -0.66
CA TYR A 108 4.47 15.37 -2.06
C TYR A 108 5.36 16.18 -3.04
N LEU A 109 5.91 17.31 -2.60
CA LEU A 109 6.74 18.19 -3.43
C LEU A 109 8.21 17.79 -3.37
N ASN A 110 8.64 17.13 -2.29
CA ASN A 110 10.03 16.78 -2.00
C ASN A 110 10.17 15.31 -1.58
N PRO A 111 9.85 14.34 -2.46
CA PRO A 111 10.08 12.94 -2.17
C PRO A 111 11.58 12.66 -2.05
N GLN A 112 11.97 11.86 -1.06
CA GLN A 112 13.39 11.55 -0.78
C GLN A 112 13.86 10.25 -1.40
N LEU A 113 12.94 9.39 -1.82
CA LEU A 113 13.23 8.14 -2.54
C LEU A 113 12.81 8.29 -4.00
N THR A 114 13.56 7.73 -4.91
CA THR A 114 13.11 7.59 -6.30
C THR A 114 11.89 6.67 -6.38
N PRO A 115 11.09 6.73 -7.44
CA PRO A 115 10.01 5.76 -7.65
C PRO A 115 10.51 4.31 -7.58
N GLU A 116 11.62 3.97 -8.23
CA GLU A 116 12.20 2.63 -8.20
C GLU A 116 12.57 2.18 -6.78
N GLU A 117 13.21 3.05 -6.00
CA GLU A 117 13.56 2.76 -4.61
C GLU A 117 12.31 2.51 -3.76
N ALA A 118 11.26 3.31 -3.95
CA ALA A 118 10.00 3.17 -3.21
C ALA A 118 9.28 1.85 -3.55
N TRP A 119 9.28 1.45 -4.83
CA TRP A 119 8.73 0.15 -5.24
C TRP A 119 9.52 -1.02 -4.67
N ASP A 120 10.84 -0.98 -4.75
CA ASP A 120 11.70 -2.05 -4.31
C ASP A 120 11.69 -2.20 -2.78
N VAL A 121 11.71 -1.09 -2.02
CA VAL A 121 11.58 -1.16 -0.55
C VAL A 121 10.21 -1.65 -0.11
N ALA A 122 9.14 -1.29 -0.82
CA ALA A 122 7.81 -1.84 -0.58
C ALA A 122 7.78 -3.36 -0.78
N ALA A 123 8.41 -3.84 -1.86
CA ALA A 123 8.55 -5.27 -2.14
C ALA A 123 9.33 -6.03 -1.05
N TYR A 124 10.30 -5.38 -0.39
CA TYR A 124 11.03 -5.95 0.73
C TYR A 124 10.20 -6.01 2.03
N VAL A 125 9.44 -4.94 2.33
CA VAL A 125 8.70 -4.82 3.60
C VAL A 125 7.43 -5.68 3.61
N LEU A 126 6.68 -5.73 2.52
CA LEU A 126 5.36 -6.36 2.51
C LEU A 126 5.36 -7.88 2.75
N PRO A 127 6.37 -8.66 2.34
CA PRO A 127 6.44 -10.09 2.66
C PRO A 127 6.84 -10.40 4.10
N GLN A 128 7.29 -9.41 4.88
CA GLN A 128 7.67 -9.63 6.27
C GLN A 128 6.47 -10.12 7.09
N PRO A 129 6.70 -10.92 8.16
CA PRO A 129 5.63 -11.44 9.01
C PRO A 129 4.68 -10.33 9.47
N ARG A 130 3.38 -10.61 9.46
CA ARG A 130 2.31 -9.68 9.88
C ARG A 130 1.07 -10.44 10.32
N PRO A 131 0.11 -9.80 11.02
CA PRO A 131 -1.14 -10.45 11.38
C PRO A 131 -1.92 -10.92 10.15
N HIS A 132 -2.50 -12.11 10.24
CA HIS A 132 -3.38 -12.64 9.22
C HIS A 132 -4.83 -12.28 9.52
N ARG A 133 -5.57 -11.82 8.51
CA ARG A 133 -7.01 -11.64 8.57
C ARG A 133 -7.72 -12.82 7.92
N ALA A 134 -8.54 -13.54 8.67
CA ALA A 134 -9.32 -14.65 8.13
C ALA A 134 -10.34 -14.20 7.08
N GLY A 135 -10.61 -15.07 6.11
CA GLY A 135 -11.65 -14.87 5.11
C GLY A 135 -11.28 -13.96 3.94
N LEU A 136 -10.00 -13.72 3.72
CA LEU A 136 -9.50 -12.88 2.60
C LEU A 136 -9.98 -13.33 1.22
N GLU A 137 -10.21 -14.63 1.06
CA GLU A 137 -10.73 -15.21 -0.19
C GLU A 137 -12.15 -14.73 -0.55
N LYS A 138 -12.88 -14.16 0.42
CA LYS A 138 -14.25 -13.65 0.26
C LYS A 138 -14.33 -12.14 0.05
N ASP A 139 -13.21 -11.43 0.17
CA ASP A 139 -13.18 -9.96 0.13
C ASP A 139 -13.70 -9.37 -1.19
N PHE A 140 -13.54 -10.08 -2.27
CA PHE A 140 -13.94 -9.64 -3.60
C PHE A 140 -14.84 -10.71 -4.26
N PRO A 141 -16.16 -10.71 -3.97
CA PRO A 141 -17.10 -11.65 -4.59
C PRO A 141 -17.08 -11.58 -6.13
N ASP A 142 -16.92 -10.37 -6.69
CA ASP A 142 -16.60 -10.18 -8.11
C ASP A 142 -15.09 -10.02 -8.28
N LEU A 143 -14.44 -11.09 -8.71
CA LEU A 143 -12.99 -11.12 -8.90
C LEU A 143 -12.49 -10.14 -9.98
N LEU A 144 -13.35 -9.70 -10.91
CA LEU A 144 -12.99 -8.69 -11.91
C LEU A 144 -12.80 -7.30 -11.30
N ASN A 145 -13.34 -7.07 -10.09
CA ASN A 145 -13.16 -5.82 -9.34
C ASN A 145 -12.06 -5.90 -8.28
N LYS A 146 -11.41 -7.06 -8.15
CA LYS A 146 -10.27 -7.22 -7.25
C LYS A 146 -9.10 -6.35 -7.70
N PRO A 147 -8.42 -5.64 -6.76
CA PRO A 147 -7.23 -4.85 -7.12
C PRO A 147 -6.14 -5.72 -7.72
N VAL A 148 -5.47 -5.18 -8.75
CA VAL A 148 -4.40 -5.91 -9.48
C VAL A 148 -3.20 -6.28 -8.60
N ASP A 149 -3.01 -5.62 -7.49
CA ASP A 149 -1.96 -5.82 -6.50
C ASP A 149 -2.46 -6.44 -5.19
N ALA A 150 -3.63 -7.10 -5.20
CA ALA A 150 -4.09 -7.87 -4.05
C ALA A 150 -3.14 -9.06 -3.82
N PRO A 151 -2.49 -9.16 -2.63
CA PRO A 151 -1.42 -10.15 -2.42
C PRO A 151 -1.93 -11.58 -2.14
N TYR A 152 -3.23 -11.82 -2.29
CA TYR A 152 -3.89 -13.11 -2.02
C TYR A 152 -4.95 -13.44 -3.08
N GLY A 153 -5.07 -14.74 -3.42
CA GLY A 153 -6.10 -15.25 -4.34
C GLY A 153 -7.51 -15.30 -3.73
N PRO A 154 -8.47 -15.79 -4.50
CA PRO A 154 -8.38 -16.21 -5.90
C PRO A 154 -8.30 -15.03 -6.87
N TYR A 155 -7.85 -15.28 -8.11
CA TYR A 155 -7.75 -14.30 -9.20
C TYR A 155 -8.53 -14.78 -10.43
N ALA A 156 -9.06 -13.82 -11.23
CA ALA A 156 -9.79 -14.14 -12.47
C ALA A 156 -8.94 -13.99 -13.73
N ASP A 157 -7.77 -13.38 -13.64
CA ASP A 157 -6.98 -12.91 -14.79
C ASP A 157 -5.94 -13.91 -15.32
N GLY A 158 -5.78 -15.05 -14.63
CA GLY A 158 -4.87 -16.13 -15.02
C GLY A 158 -3.41 -15.90 -14.61
N PHE A 159 -3.09 -14.81 -13.90
CA PHE A 159 -1.76 -14.57 -13.36
C PHE A 159 -1.61 -15.15 -11.94
N GLY A 160 -0.37 -15.54 -11.60
CA GLY A 160 -0.05 -16.08 -10.29
C GLY A 160 0.16 -15.01 -9.23
N GLU A 161 0.06 -15.42 -7.96
CA GLU A 161 0.21 -14.57 -6.78
C GLU A 161 1.51 -13.72 -6.80
N LYS A 162 2.62 -14.30 -7.28
CA LYS A 162 3.90 -13.59 -7.38
C LYS A 162 3.79 -12.31 -8.21
N GLN A 163 3.05 -12.35 -9.33
CA GLN A 163 2.88 -11.18 -10.17
C GLN A 163 1.95 -10.14 -9.52
N HIS A 164 0.93 -10.57 -8.79
CA HIS A 164 0.08 -9.69 -7.99
C HIS A 164 0.83 -9.03 -6.83
N LYS A 165 1.83 -9.72 -6.27
CA LYS A 165 2.67 -9.17 -5.19
C LYS A 165 3.74 -8.18 -5.66
N TYR A 166 4.30 -8.40 -6.84
CA TYR A 166 5.52 -7.66 -7.27
C TYR A 166 5.37 -6.94 -8.61
N GLY A 167 4.29 -7.16 -9.35
CA GLY A 167 4.13 -6.65 -10.71
C GLY A 167 4.95 -7.44 -11.76
N PRO A 168 5.12 -6.92 -12.97
CA PRO A 168 4.50 -5.70 -13.48
C PRO A 168 2.98 -5.86 -13.65
N PHE A 169 2.22 -4.80 -13.33
CA PHE A 169 0.75 -4.86 -13.28
C PHE A 169 0.06 -4.60 -14.62
N GLY A 170 0.78 -4.04 -15.60
CA GLY A 170 0.25 -3.78 -16.94
C GLY A 170 -0.43 -4.99 -17.59
N PRO A 171 0.20 -6.17 -17.63
CA PRO A 171 -0.41 -7.39 -18.17
C PRO A 171 -1.70 -7.81 -17.46
N ILE A 172 -1.75 -7.71 -16.13
CA ILE A 172 -2.94 -8.01 -15.32
C ILE A 172 -4.08 -7.05 -15.69
N ARG A 173 -3.80 -5.74 -15.76
CA ARG A 173 -4.79 -4.73 -16.16
C ARG A 173 -5.35 -5.00 -17.55
N ALA A 174 -4.50 -5.40 -18.51
CA ALA A 174 -4.93 -5.75 -19.86
C ALA A 174 -5.85 -6.97 -19.87
N ALA A 175 -5.52 -8.01 -19.11
CA ALA A 175 -6.36 -9.21 -18.99
C ALA A 175 -7.72 -8.91 -18.35
N ILE A 176 -7.75 -8.18 -17.24
CA ILE A 176 -9.00 -7.76 -16.59
C ILE A 176 -9.87 -6.90 -17.52
N LYS A 177 -9.27 -5.96 -18.27
CA LYS A 177 -10.00 -5.15 -19.26
C LYS A 177 -10.65 -6.04 -20.34
N LYS A 178 -9.92 -7.04 -20.85
CA LYS A 178 -10.43 -8.00 -21.84
C LYS A 178 -11.59 -8.82 -21.28
N LEU A 179 -11.47 -9.33 -20.04
CA LEU A 179 -12.53 -10.10 -19.39
C LEU A 179 -13.79 -9.27 -19.14
N LYS A 180 -13.66 -8.03 -18.66
CA LYS A 180 -14.79 -7.11 -18.47
C LYS A 180 -15.51 -6.82 -19.80
N SER A 181 -14.76 -6.58 -20.89
CA SER A 181 -15.34 -6.35 -22.21
C SER A 181 -16.08 -7.59 -22.76
N ALA A 182 -15.58 -8.80 -22.47
CA ALA A 182 -16.25 -10.04 -22.85
C ALA A 182 -17.53 -10.28 -22.04
N ALA A 183 -17.54 -9.96 -20.75
CA ALA A 183 -18.72 -10.07 -19.90
C ALA A 183 -19.84 -9.10 -20.33
N SER A 184 -19.50 -7.86 -20.65
CA SER A 184 -20.48 -6.84 -21.12
C SER A 184 -21.13 -7.16 -22.46
N ARG A 185 -20.51 -8.01 -23.31
CA ARG A 185 -21.10 -8.43 -24.60
C ARG A 185 -22.10 -9.59 -24.48
N LYS A 186 -22.17 -10.22 -23.29
CA LYS A 186 -23.07 -11.36 -23.03
C LYS A 186 -24.35 -10.97 -22.30
N GLN A 187 -24.46 -9.71 -21.90
CA GLN A 187 -25.65 -9.08 -21.34
C GLN A 187 -26.42 -8.32 -22.44
#